data_892a61a897fc0acc93c36c597aa021a1
#
_entry.id   892a61a897fc0acc93c36c597aa021a1
#
_cell.length_a   1.000
_cell.length_b   1.000
_cell.length_c   1.000
_cell.angle_alpha   90.00
_cell.angle_beta   90.00
_cell.angle_gamma   90.00
#
_symmetry.space_group_name_H-M   'P 1'
#
loop_
_entity.id
_entity.type
_entity.pdbx_description
1 polymer ?
#
loop_
_entity_poly.entity_id
_entity_poly.type
_entity_poly.pdbx_seq_one_letter_code
_entity_poly.pdbx_strand_id
1 'polypeptide(L)'
;MSNTKNANASPADQGASIVSRRGFLKFAGASGLAGAANALSTARAASSTPDGTPEQIHLTWGNDPSSDVTVSWTSLAAAVKPHLRIGRIGDAKHIVHGVQTTYTDGLNGDVVFSYHARLRDLKPDTSYEYEVTAENDSNAAQPFTGSFRTAPRGRAPFRFTSYGDLATPNTGWVLSSPQSRFAVQAVERFQPLFHLLNGDLCYANLNPTQQPQVWRDFGNNCQNSAANRPWMPCPGNHEIEFHNGEQGFASYLARYALPDNHTRFQGRWYSFRVSSVLFISLDADDVVYQDAAAFVAGPAPLVPAASTGNPPIQPGTSFYVRGYSDGEQTRWLEKTLRHAADDHDIDWIVVQMHQDALSSSKTGNGSDKGIREAWLPLFDRYGVDLVLCGHDHDYERSYPVRGCNHHKAPTSPRAIRSIPCSQSR
;
A
#
# COMPACT_ATOMS: atom_id res chain seq x y z
N MET A 1 -10.07 67.97 -32.08
CA MET A 1 -11.31 67.52 -32.72
C MET A 1 -11.39 66.03 -32.47
N SER A 2 -12.09 65.60 -31.41
CA SER A 2 -13.46 65.03 -31.39
C SER A 2 -13.56 63.81 -32.29
N ASN A 3 -13.92 62.65 -31.88
CA ASN A 3 -15.01 62.09 -31.08
C ASN A 3 -14.87 60.59 -31.05
N THR A 4 -14.95 59.94 -29.90
CA THR A 4 -16.09 59.22 -29.31
C THR A 4 -16.63 57.97 -29.98
N LYS A 5 -16.72 56.93 -29.15
CA LYS A 5 -17.74 55.85 -28.99
C LYS A 5 -17.60 54.62 -29.90
N ASN A 6 -17.79 53.40 -29.48
CA ASN A 6 -18.63 52.84 -28.42
C ASN A 6 -18.22 51.40 -28.11
N ALA A 7 -18.57 51.03 -26.91
CA ALA A 7 -18.53 49.73 -26.27
C ALA A 7 -19.28 48.61 -26.99
N ASN A 8 -18.80 47.38 -26.88
CA ASN A 8 -19.67 46.23 -26.65
C ASN A 8 -18.99 45.23 -25.73
N ALA A 9 -19.57 45.05 -24.59
CA ALA A 9 -19.22 44.05 -23.60
C ALA A 9 -19.82 42.70 -24.03
N SER A 10 -19.07 41.62 -23.80
CA SER A 10 -19.56 40.25 -23.82
C SER A 10 -19.07 39.53 -22.55
N PRO A 11 -19.81 38.56 -21.99
CA PRO A 11 -19.84 38.29 -20.58
C PRO A 11 -18.76 37.36 -20.09
N ALA A 12 -18.38 37.60 -18.84
CA ALA A 12 -17.73 36.82 -17.80
C ALA A 12 -17.32 35.37 -18.10
N ASP A 13 -16.03 35.20 -18.20
CA ASP A 13 -15.33 33.94 -17.93
C ASP A 13 -15.11 33.84 -16.41
N GLN A 14 -15.76 32.87 -15.75
CA GLN A 14 -15.57 32.63 -14.33
C GLN A 14 -14.29 31.81 -14.17
N GLY A 15 -13.20 32.49 -13.90
CA GLY A 15 -11.92 31.92 -13.58
C GLY A 15 -11.99 31.07 -12.30
N ALA A 16 -11.68 29.79 -12.41
CA ALA A 16 -11.40 28.93 -11.28
C ALA A 16 -10.19 29.48 -10.51
N SER A 17 -10.41 29.93 -9.28
CA SER A 17 -9.35 30.44 -8.43
C SER A 17 -8.46 29.29 -7.96
N ILE A 18 -7.20 29.33 -8.36
CA ILE A 18 -6.15 28.46 -7.84
C ILE A 18 -5.86 28.91 -6.40
N VAL A 19 -6.25 28.12 -5.42
CA VAL A 19 -5.96 28.37 -4.02
C VAL A 19 -4.48 28.10 -3.76
N SER A 20 -3.71 29.15 -3.49
CA SER A 20 -2.28 29.03 -3.15
C SER A 20 -2.10 28.40 -1.75
N ARG A 21 -0.94 27.74 -1.53
CA ARG A 21 -0.56 27.13 -0.24
C ARG A 21 -0.74 28.05 0.98
N ARG A 22 -0.68 29.35 0.82
CA ARG A 22 -0.92 30.35 1.89
C ARG A 22 -2.40 30.58 2.19
N GLY A 23 -3.30 30.27 1.28
CA GLY A 23 -4.75 30.36 1.50
C GLY A 23 -5.31 29.22 2.35
N PHE A 24 -4.71 28.02 2.26
CA PHE A 24 -5.16 26.85 3.00
C PHE A 24 -4.97 26.98 4.52
N LEU A 25 -3.94 27.70 4.97
CA LEU A 25 -3.66 27.89 6.40
C LEU A 25 -4.52 28.98 7.06
N LYS A 26 -5.23 29.82 6.31
CA LYS A 26 -6.09 30.88 6.85
C LYS A 26 -7.56 30.49 7.03
N PHE A 27 -7.98 29.34 6.50
CA PHE A 27 -9.37 28.88 6.61
C PHE A 27 -9.65 27.94 7.80
N ALA A 28 -8.62 27.62 8.58
CA ALA A 28 -8.74 26.77 9.78
C ALA A 28 -9.09 27.53 11.08
N GLY A 29 -9.40 28.80 10.99
CA GLY A 29 -9.68 29.61 12.17
C GLY A 29 -10.92 30.47 12.00
N ALA A 30 -12.10 29.93 12.07
CA ALA A 30 -13.35 30.51 12.58
C ALA A 30 -14.57 29.79 12.00
N SER A 31 -15.03 28.75 12.66
CA SER A 31 -16.45 28.36 12.65
C SER A 31 -16.72 27.56 13.92
N GLY A 32 -17.65 28.06 14.69
CA GLY A 32 -18.04 27.77 16.04
C GLY A 32 -18.21 26.31 16.44
N LEU A 33 -17.83 26.10 17.66
CA LEU A 33 -18.16 25.01 18.54
C LEU A 33 -19.68 24.86 18.71
N ALA A 34 -20.21 23.71 18.29
CA ALA A 34 -21.33 23.08 18.98
C ALA A 34 -21.37 21.58 18.61
N GLY A 35 -21.06 20.73 19.58
CA GLY A 35 -21.63 19.39 19.72
C GLY A 35 -20.99 18.27 18.95
N ALA A 36 -19.84 17.75 19.38
CA ALA A 36 -19.52 16.32 19.42
C ALA A 36 -18.31 16.11 20.33
N ALA A 37 -18.54 16.22 21.63
CA ALA A 37 -17.66 15.58 22.60
C ALA A 37 -17.96 14.08 22.53
N ASN A 38 -17.06 13.31 21.89
CA ASN A 38 -16.79 11.95 22.31
C ASN A 38 -15.58 11.38 21.59
N ALA A 39 -14.75 10.73 22.40
CA ALA A 39 -13.58 9.96 22.05
C ALA A 39 -12.32 10.75 21.64
N LEU A 40 -11.86 11.61 22.52
CA LEU A 40 -10.44 11.62 22.82
C LEU A 40 -10.13 10.23 23.39
N SER A 41 -9.59 9.34 22.58
CA SER A 41 -8.90 8.19 23.14
C SER A 41 -7.78 8.78 24.00
N THR A 42 -8.00 8.72 25.31
CA THR A 42 -6.98 8.98 26.30
C THR A 42 -5.75 8.20 25.87
N ALA A 43 -4.65 8.91 25.60
CA ALA A 43 -3.35 8.27 25.56
C ALA A 43 -3.25 7.47 26.85
N ARG A 44 -3.34 6.15 26.75
CA ARG A 44 -3.22 5.26 27.89
C ARG A 44 -1.81 5.48 28.43
N ALA A 45 -1.71 5.94 29.66
CA ALA A 45 -0.45 5.90 30.37
C ALA A 45 0.12 4.50 30.19
N ALA A 46 1.32 4.39 29.65
CA ALA A 46 1.95 3.10 29.39
C ALA A 46 1.93 2.31 30.71
N SER A 47 1.30 1.15 30.71
CA SER A 47 1.42 0.16 31.77
C SER A 47 2.92 -0.06 31.99
N SER A 48 3.37 -0.05 33.22
CA SER A 48 4.77 -0.24 33.57
C SER A 48 5.31 -1.63 33.20
N THR A 49 4.45 -2.52 32.74
CA THR A 49 4.79 -3.88 32.32
C THR A 49 4.14 -4.18 30.97
N PRO A 50 4.92 -4.58 29.94
CA PRO A 50 4.37 -5.03 28.68
C PRO A 50 3.37 -6.19 28.87
N ASP A 51 2.27 -6.17 28.17
CA ASP A 51 1.23 -7.20 28.25
C ASP A 51 0.80 -7.68 26.86
N GLY A 52 -0.04 -8.71 26.82
CA GLY A 52 -0.59 -9.29 25.59
C GLY A 52 -1.76 -8.51 24.99
N THR A 53 -2.00 -7.26 25.38
CA THR A 53 -3.08 -6.44 24.82
C THR A 53 -2.88 -6.25 23.31
N PRO A 54 -3.91 -6.56 22.48
CA PRO A 54 -3.81 -6.40 21.04
C PRO A 54 -3.74 -4.93 20.66
N GLU A 55 -2.82 -4.61 19.74
CA GLU A 55 -2.64 -3.31 19.13
C GLU A 55 -2.24 -3.46 17.64
N GLN A 56 -2.22 -2.35 16.86
CA GLN A 56 -1.89 -2.35 15.44
C GLN A 56 -2.79 -3.31 14.64
N ILE A 57 -4.07 -3.41 15.02
CA ILE A 57 -5.01 -4.31 14.36
C ILE A 57 -5.21 -3.89 12.92
N HIS A 58 -5.06 -4.82 12.00
CA HIS A 58 -5.29 -4.60 10.58
C HIS A 58 -5.84 -5.85 9.88
N LEU A 59 -6.45 -5.62 8.75
CA LEU A 59 -7.03 -6.65 7.91
C LEU A 59 -6.24 -6.78 6.60
N THR A 60 -6.10 -8.01 6.14
CA THR A 60 -5.66 -8.34 4.78
C THR A 60 -6.59 -9.39 4.19
N TRP A 61 -6.66 -9.47 2.87
CA TRP A 61 -7.32 -10.57 2.19
C TRP A 61 -6.36 -11.74 1.94
N GLY A 62 -6.93 -12.94 1.86
CA GLY A 62 -6.28 -14.10 1.26
C GLY A 62 -6.45 -14.13 -0.26
N ASN A 63 -6.32 -15.32 -0.85
CA ASN A 63 -6.42 -15.50 -2.30
C ASN A 63 -7.84 -15.26 -2.85
N ASP A 64 -8.89 -15.49 -2.05
CA ASP A 64 -10.28 -15.17 -2.39
C ASP A 64 -10.85 -14.08 -1.46
N PRO A 65 -10.80 -12.80 -1.83
CA PRO A 65 -11.36 -11.69 -1.04
C PRO A 65 -12.83 -11.81 -0.69
N SER A 66 -13.57 -12.65 -1.41
CA SER A 66 -15.00 -12.86 -1.14
C SER A 66 -15.27 -13.80 0.03
N SER A 67 -14.27 -14.56 0.46
CA SER A 67 -14.40 -15.59 1.49
C SER A 67 -13.25 -15.66 2.50
N ASP A 68 -12.08 -15.05 2.19
CA ASP A 68 -10.87 -15.16 2.98
C ASP A 68 -10.39 -13.79 3.50
N VAL A 69 -10.37 -13.61 4.80
CA VAL A 69 -9.86 -12.41 5.48
C VAL A 69 -8.90 -12.84 6.59
N THR A 70 -7.79 -12.16 6.74
CA THR A 70 -6.93 -12.32 7.91
C THR A 70 -7.04 -11.08 8.78
N VAL A 71 -7.32 -11.27 10.05
CA VAL A 71 -7.17 -10.24 11.09
C VAL A 71 -5.81 -10.43 11.72
N SER A 72 -4.98 -9.41 11.64
CA SER A 72 -3.64 -9.40 12.21
C SER A 72 -3.51 -8.35 13.30
N TRP A 73 -2.69 -8.62 14.30
CA TRP A 73 -2.40 -7.68 15.38
C TRP A 73 -1.02 -7.95 15.99
N THR A 74 -0.55 -7.06 16.81
CA THR A 74 0.67 -7.24 17.60
C THR A 74 0.37 -7.02 19.09
N SER A 75 1.31 -7.39 19.94
CA SER A 75 1.33 -7.04 21.37
C SER A 75 2.76 -6.81 21.86
N LEU A 76 2.89 -6.11 23.00
CA LEU A 76 4.20 -5.80 23.59
C LEU A 76 4.85 -6.99 24.31
N ALA A 77 4.06 -7.98 24.68
CA ALA A 77 4.53 -9.24 25.23
C ALA A 77 3.75 -10.39 24.60
N ALA A 78 4.28 -11.61 24.74
CA ALA A 78 3.57 -12.78 24.25
C ALA A 78 2.17 -12.90 24.87
N ALA A 79 1.15 -13.01 24.02
CA ALA A 79 -0.23 -13.16 24.45
C ALA A 79 -0.54 -14.63 24.76
N VAL A 80 -1.29 -14.87 25.83
CA VAL A 80 -1.76 -16.22 26.18
C VAL A 80 -3.03 -16.51 25.40
N LYS A 81 -3.04 -17.60 24.63
CA LYS A 81 -4.18 -18.03 23.79
C LYS A 81 -4.81 -16.87 23.00
N PRO A 82 -4.04 -16.18 22.14
CA PRO A 82 -4.56 -15.08 21.33
C PRO A 82 -5.69 -15.59 20.42
N HIS A 83 -6.83 -14.90 20.41
CA HIS A 83 -7.97 -15.31 19.61
C HIS A 83 -8.85 -14.12 19.25
N LEU A 84 -9.74 -14.34 18.28
CA LEU A 84 -10.83 -13.44 18.01
C LEU A 84 -12.18 -14.18 18.09
N ARG A 85 -13.22 -13.41 18.38
CA ARG A 85 -14.61 -13.84 18.26
C ARG A 85 -15.21 -13.14 17.07
N ILE A 86 -15.80 -13.89 16.14
CA ILE A 86 -16.35 -13.34 14.90
C ILE A 86 -17.72 -13.90 14.59
N GLY A 87 -18.59 -13.07 14.04
CA GLY A 87 -19.90 -13.43 13.53
C GLY A 87 -20.40 -12.40 12.54
N ARG A 88 -21.42 -12.73 11.76
CA ARG A 88 -22.15 -11.72 10.99
C ARG A 88 -22.86 -10.78 11.98
N ILE A 89 -23.09 -9.54 11.57
CA ILE A 89 -23.81 -8.58 12.40
C ILE A 89 -25.15 -9.18 12.84
N GLY A 90 -25.34 -9.27 14.16
CA GLY A 90 -26.54 -9.83 14.77
C GLY A 90 -26.56 -11.36 14.97
N ASP A 91 -25.55 -12.09 14.49
CA ASP A 91 -25.44 -13.53 14.69
C ASP A 91 -24.56 -13.89 15.91
N ALA A 92 -24.63 -15.16 16.31
CA ALA A 92 -23.73 -15.70 17.30
C ALA A 92 -22.26 -15.69 16.79
N LYS A 93 -21.35 -15.30 17.66
CA LYS A 93 -19.91 -15.26 17.36
C LYS A 93 -19.25 -16.61 17.68
N HIS A 94 -18.30 -17.03 16.86
CA HIS A 94 -17.43 -18.18 17.10
C HIS A 94 -15.97 -17.74 17.29
N ILE A 95 -15.15 -18.62 17.89
CA ILE A 95 -13.76 -18.34 18.20
C ILE A 95 -12.86 -18.81 17.05
N VAL A 96 -11.90 -17.95 16.68
CA VAL A 96 -10.78 -18.29 15.78
C VAL A 96 -9.48 -17.94 16.50
N HIS A 97 -8.58 -18.90 16.61
CA HIS A 97 -7.30 -18.70 17.30
C HIS A 97 -6.31 -17.97 16.38
N GLY A 98 -5.55 -17.05 16.96
CA GLY A 98 -4.45 -16.37 16.30
C GLY A 98 -3.20 -17.25 16.32
N VAL A 99 -2.56 -17.38 15.18
CA VAL A 99 -1.24 -18.02 15.05
C VAL A 99 -0.18 -16.96 15.31
N GLN A 100 0.70 -17.22 16.27
CA GLN A 100 1.78 -16.31 16.59
C GLN A 100 2.93 -16.44 15.59
N THR A 101 3.40 -15.29 15.08
CA THR A 101 4.63 -15.13 14.34
C THR A 101 5.50 -14.12 15.07
N THR A 102 6.78 -14.40 15.23
CA THR A 102 7.72 -13.48 15.88
C THR A 102 8.90 -13.21 14.98
N TYR A 103 9.46 -12.02 15.09
CA TYR A 103 10.80 -11.75 14.61
C TYR A 103 11.57 -10.97 15.69
N THR A 104 12.89 -11.06 15.62
CA THR A 104 13.78 -10.24 16.45
C THR A 104 14.42 -9.20 15.56
N ASP A 105 14.30 -7.93 15.94
CA ASP A 105 14.97 -6.85 15.22
C ASP A 105 16.50 -7.04 15.28
N GLY A 106 17.12 -7.06 14.10
CA GLY A 106 18.53 -7.38 13.97
C GLY A 106 19.48 -6.27 14.44
N LEU A 107 18.97 -5.06 14.69
CA LEU A 107 19.78 -3.92 15.13
C LEU A 107 19.65 -3.63 16.62
N ASN A 108 18.45 -3.72 17.18
CA ASN A 108 18.24 -3.40 18.59
C ASN A 108 17.89 -4.61 19.47
N GLY A 109 17.60 -5.77 18.87
CA GLY A 109 17.29 -7.00 19.57
C GLY A 109 15.88 -7.10 20.13
N ASP A 110 15.01 -6.14 19.84
CA ASP A 110 13.61 -6.16 20.27
C ASP A 110 12.84 -7.32 19.61
N VAL A 111 12.05 -8.01 20.41
CA VAL A 111 11.19 -9.09 19.93
C VAL A 111 9.79 -8.55 19.66
N VAL A 112 9.29 -8.77 18.45
CA VAL A 112 7.95 -8.39 18.03
C VAL A 112 7.06 -9.62 17.99
N PHE A 113 5.92 -9.56 18.66
CA PHE A 113 4.90 -10.60 18.70
C PHE A 113 3.74 -10.20 17.77
N SER A 114 3.65 -10.86 16.63
CA SER A 114 2.56 -10.69 15.66
C SER A 114 1.64 -11.91 15.69
N TYR A 115 0.36 -11.72 15.43
CA TYR A 115 -0.65 -12.76 15.43
C TYR A 115 -1.52 -12.64 14.19
N HIS A 116 -1.91 -13.79 13.62
CA HIS A 116 -2.74 -13.85 12.43
C HIS A 116 -3.89 -14.82 12.65
N ALA A 117 -5.13 -14.35 12.65
CA ALA A 117 -6.32 -15.16 12.66
C ALA A 117 -6.91 -15.21 11.25
N ARG A 118 -6.77 -16.35 10.58
CA ARG A 118 -7.26 -16.54 9.20
C ARG A 118 -8.70 -16.99 9.22
N LEU A 119 -9.57 -16.18 8.64
CA LEU A 119 -10.99 -16.41 8.47
C LEU A 119 -11.23 -16.95 7.08
N ARG A 120 -11.89 -18.10 6.98
CA ARG A 120 -12.19 -18.77 5.72
C ARG A 120 -13.67 -19.08 5.61
N ASP A 121 -14.12 -19.41 4.41
CA ASP A 121 -15.50 -19.81 4.12
C ASP A 121 -16.53 -18.74 4.53
N LEU A 122 -16.11 -17.48 4.53
CA LEU A 122 -17.01 -16.35 4.75
C LEU A 122 -17.98 -16.22 3.58
N LYS A 123 -19.15 -15.64 3.83
CA LYS A 123 -20.12 -15.34 2.77
C LYS A 123 -19.66 -14.11 1.98
N PRO A 124 -19.76 -14.12 0.66
CA PRO A 124 -19.48 -12.94 -0.16
C PRO A 124 -20.40 -11.77 0.18
N ASP A 125 -19.90 -10.55 -0.02
CA ASP A 125 -20.65 -9.31 0.13
C ASP A 125 -21.36 -9.16 1.47
N THR A 126 -20.76 -9.67 2.54
CA THR A 126 -21.36 -9.80 3.86
C THR A 126 -20.54 -9.06 4.91
N SER A 127 -21.23 -8.34 5.80
CA SER A 127 -20.60 -7.63 6.91
C SER A 127 -20.45 -8.53 8.14
N TYR A 128 -19.27 -8.47 8.73
CA TYR A 128 -18.88 -9.20 9.93
C TYR A 128 -18.42 -8.24 11.03
N GLU A 129 -18.69 -8.62 12.27
CA GLU A 129 -18.11 -7.99 13.46
C GLU A 129 -17.16 -8.96 14.14
N TYR A 130 -16.09 -8.44 14.70
CA TYR A 130 -15.13 -9.25 15.43
C TYR A 130 -14.60 -8.54 16.67
N GLU A 131 -14.09 -9.33 17.61
CA GLU A 131 -13.45 -8.87 18.83
C GLU A 131 -12.13 -9.63 18.99
N VAL A 132 -11.01 -8.92 19.05
CA VAL A 132 -9.67 -9.48 19.29
C VAL A 132 -9.36 -9.42 20.78
N THR A 133 -8.90 -10.53 21.35
CA THR A 133 -8.54 -10.61 22.76
C THR A 133 -7.50 -11.72 23.02
N ALA A 134 -7.02 -11.82 24.26
CA ALA A 134 -6.19 -12.89 24.76
C ALA A 134 -6.60 -13.25 26.18
N GLU A 135 -6.28 -14.47 26.64
CA GLU A 135 -6.42 -14.84 28.04
C GLU A 135 -5.17 -14.33 28.78
N ASN A 136 -5.36 -13.51 29.81
CA ASN A 136 -4.29 -13.07 30.72
C ASN A 136 -4.68 -13.40 32.16
N ASP A 137 -3.70 -13.90 32.90
CA ASP A 137 -3.89 -14.41 34.29
C ASP A 137 -4.19 -13.33 35.32
N SER A 138 -3.98 -12.05 35.03
CA SER A 138 -4.05 -11.00 36.06
C SER A 138 -4.82 -9.73 35.71
N ASN A 139 -5.06 -9.45 34.45
CA ASN A 139 -5.97 -8.40 33.98
C ASN A 139 -6.30 -8.71 32.54
N ALA A 140 -7.57 -8.91 32.23
CA ALA A 140 -8.01 -9.15 30.88
C ALA A 140 -7.41 -8.07 29.94
N ALA A 141 -6.64 -8.51 28.95
CA ALA A 141 -6.22 -7.63 27.86
C ALA A 141 -7.46 -6.88 27.35
N GLN A 142 -7.36 -5.58 27.20
CA GLN A 142 -8.52 -4.82 26.72
C GLN A 142 -8.87 -5.30 25.31
N PRO A 143 -10.07 -5.85 25.11
CA PRO A 143 -10.48 -6.35 23.81
C PRO A 143 -10.59 -5.18 22.81
N PHE A 144 -10.25 -5.46 21.56
CA PHE A 144 -10.50 -4.53 20.46
C PHE A 144 -11.67 -5.06 19.61
N THR A 145 -12.60 -4.18 19.24
CA THR A 145 -13.72 -4.52 18.35
C THR A 145 -13.58 -3.82 17.02
N GLY A 146 -13.82 -4.57 15.93
CA GLY A 146 -13.83 -4.06 14.57
C GLY A 146 -14.91 -4.71 13.73
N SER A 147 -15.05 -4.23 12.50
CA SER A 147 -15.98 -4.80 11.53
C SER A 147 -15.39 -4.70 10.12
N PHE A 148 -15.82 -5.58 9.22
CA PHE A 148 -15.44 -5.53 7.82
C PHE A 148 -16.53 -6.11 6.93
N ARG A 149 -16.38 -5.89 5.62
CA ARG A 149 -17.22 -6.51 4.60
C ARG A 149 -16.35 -7.31 3.65
N THR A 150 -16.77 -8.52 3.33
CA THR A 150 -16.16 -9.37 2.31
C THR A 150 -16.41 -8.81 0.92
N ALA A 151 -15.53 -9.11 -0.03
CA ALA A 151 -15.71 -8.68 -1.41
C ALA A 151 -16.93 -9.37 -2.06
N PRO A 152 -17.58 -8.72 -3.04
CA PRO A 152 -18.62 -9.35 -3.82
C PRO A 152 -18.05 -10.41 -4.79
N ARG A 153 -18.85 -11.40 -5.15
CA ARG A 153 -18.56 -12.33 -6.25
C ARG A 153 -19.22 -11.86 -7.54
N GLY A 154 -18.63 -12.27 -8.67
CA GLY A 154 -19.13 -11.91 -9.98
C GLY A 154 -18.94 -10.43 -10.28
N ARG A 155 -19.60 -9.92 -11.33
CA ARG A 155 -19.51 -8.52 -11.75
C ARG A 155 -20.37 -7.64 -10.87
N ALA A 156 -19.74 -6.87 -9.98
CA ALA A 156 -20.38 -5.94 -9.07
C ALA A 156 -19.55 -4.67 -8.93
N PRO A 157 -20.17 -3.50 -8.77
CA PRO A 157 -19.44 -2.26 -8.57
C PRO A 157 -18.84 -2.22 -7.16
N PHE A 158 -17.62 -1.72 -7.06
CA PHE A 158 -16.95 -1.45 -5.79
C PHE A 158 -16.05 -0.22 -5.93
N ARG A 159 -15.57 0.27 -4.81
CA ARG A 159 -14.62 1.38 -4.73
C ARG A 159 -13.41 0.92 -3.96
N PHE A 160 -12.23 1.28 -4.43
CA PHE A 160 -10.98 1.17 -3.69
C PHE A 160 -10.22 2.49 -3.72
N THR A 161 -9.26 2.66 -2.86
CA THR A 161 -8.31 3.77 -2.87
C THR A 161 -6.90 3.24 -2.96
N SER A 162 -6.00 4.07 -3.50
CA SER A 162 -4.59 3.74 -3.63
C SER A 162 -3.74 4.94 -3.22
N TYR A 163 -2.74 4.71 -2.39
CA TYR A 163 -1.76 5.68 -1.92
C TYR A 163 -0.54 4.98 -1.34
N GLY A 164 0.62 5.63 -1.37
CA GLY A 164 1.88 5.15 -0.78
C GLY A 164 2.50 6.21 0.11
N ASP A 165 3.75 5.96 0.55
CA ASP A 165 4.61 6.93 1.24
C ASP A 165 3.92 7.59 2.45
N LEU A 166 3.10 6.78 3.15
CA LEU A 166 2.05 7.27 4.04
C LEU A 166 2.59 7.97 5.29
N ALA A 167 3.66 7.46 5.87
CA ALA A 167 4.27 8.03 7.06
C ALA A 167 5.65 8.64 6.78
N THR A 168 5.82 9.28 5.62
CA THR A 168 7.04 9.98 5.26
C THR A 168 7.53 10.87 6.40
N PRO A 169 8.78 10.71 6.87
CA PRO A 169 9.31 11.44 7.98
C PRO A 169 9.35 12.95 7.73
N ASN A 170 9.08 13.72 8.76
CA ASN A 170 9.30 15.16 8.77
C ASN A 170 10.22 15.54 9.93
N THR A 171 10.92 16.65 9.78
CA THR A 171 11.80 17.17 10.83
C THR A 171 11.07 17.36 12.16
N GLY A 172 11.62 16.80 13.22
CA GLY A 172 11.09 16.94 14.59
C GLY A 172 10.23 15.76 15.06
N TRP A 173 10.02 14.73 14.26
CA TRP A 173 9.35 13.51 14.71
C TRP A 173 10.36 12.42 15.05
N VAL A 174 10.14 11.80 16.20
CA VAL A 174 11.05 10.77 16.74
C VAL A 174 10.70 9.38 16.19
N LEU A 175 9.39 9.15 15.95
CA LEU A 175 8.85 7.89 15.45
C LEU A 175 8.16 8.09 14.10
N SER A 176 7.06 7.40 13.86
CA SER A 176 6.27 7.53 12.65
C SER A 176 5.56 8.89 12.56
N SER A 177 5.18 9.28 11.36
CA SER A 177 4.41 10.50 11.13
C SER A 177 2.99 10.41 11.70
N PRO A 178 2.61 11.21 12.69
CA PRO A 178 1.25 11.21 13.22
C PRO A 178 0.23 11.73 12.20
N GLN A 179 0.68 12.34 11.10
CA GLN A 179 -0.20 12.84 10.04
C GLN A 179 -0.74 11.72 9.16
N SER A 180 -0.12 10.54 9.16
CA SER A 180 -0.65 9.35 8.50
C SER A 180 -2.10 9.07 8.90
N ARG A 181 -2.44 9.26 10.17
CA ARG A 181 -3.83 9.16 10.67
C ARG A 181 -4.79 10.08 9.93
N PHE A 182 -4.41 11.33 9.68
CA PHE A 182 -5.29 12.30 9.02
C PHE A 182 -5.42 12.02 7.52
N ALA A 183 -4.34 11.56 6.87
CA ALA A 183 -4.38 11.12 5.48
C ALA A 183 -5.35 9.94 5.31
N VAL A 184 -5.23 8.94 6.18
CA VAL A 184 -6.13 7.78 6.19
C VAL A 184 -7.58 8.18 6.45
N GLN A 185 -7.85 9.05 7.42
CA GLN A 185 -9.21 9.57 7.66
C GLN A 185 -9.77 10.33 6.45
N ALA A 186 -8.93 11.01 5.69
CA ALA A 186 -9.37 11.73 4.49
C ALA A 186 -9.82 10.77 3.38
N VAL A 187 -9.16 9.64 3.20
CA VAL A 187 -9.55 8.64 2.19
C VAL A 187 -10.75 7.79 2.63
N GLU A 188 -10.94 7.59 3.94
CA GLU A 188 -12.09 6.88 4.49
C GLU A 188 -13.44 7.53 4.13
N ARG A 189 -13.47 8.85 3.87
CA ARG A 189 -14.68 9.54 3.42
C ARG A 189 -15.25 9.02 2.10
N PHE A 190 -14.42 8.35 1.30
CA PHE A 190 -14.85 7.72 0.06
C PHE A 190 -15.49 6.34 0.28
N GLN A 191 -15.50 5.83 1.50
CA GLN A 191 -16.03 4.52 1.88
C GLN A 191 -15.54 3.40 0.95
N PRO A 192 -14.22 3.23 0.77
CA PRO A 192 -13.70 2.18 -0.09
C PRO A 192 -13.97 0.80 0.54
N LEU A 193 -14.01 -0.22 -0.29
CA LEU A 193 -14.05 -1.61 0.15
C LEU A 193 -12.70 -2.04 0.75
N PHE A 194 -11.61 -1.54 0.19
CA PHE A 194 -10.24 -1.81 0.62
C PHE A 194 -9.28 -0.71 0.14
N HIS A 195 -8.04 -0.78 0.64
CA HIS A 195 -6.96 0.10 0.26
C HIS A 195 -5.82 -0.68 -0.40
N LEU A 196 -5.29 -0.16 -1.51
CA LEU A 196 -3.97 -0.50 -2.03
C LEU A 196 -2.95 0.46 -1.41
N LEU A 197 -1.88 -0.09 -0.84
CA LEU A 197 -0.79 0.69 -0.28
C LEU A 197 0.45 0.49 -1.14
N ASN A 198 0.88 1.54 -1.82
CA ASN A 198 1.94 1.46 -2.82
C ASN A 198 3.34 1.58 -2.22
N GLY A 199 3.60 0.88 -1.12
CA GLY A 199 4.90 0.83 -0.45
C GLY A 199 5.24 2.03 0.41
N ASP A 200 6.42 1.96 1.04
CA ASP A 200 6.97 2.97 1.94
C ASP A 200 5.97 3.37 3.03
N LEU A 201 5.58 2.37 3.84
CA LEU A 201 4.49 2.54 4.80
C LEU A 201 4.88 3.42 5.97
N CYS A 202 5.99 3.14 6.64
CA CYS A 202 6.34 3.80 7.90
C CYS A 202 7.77 4.32 8.00
N TYR A 203 8.65 4.00 7.06
CA TYR A 203 10.06 4.45 7.04
C TYR A 203 10.88 4.03 8.26
N ALA A 204 10.60 2.85 8.82
CA ALA A 204 11.27 2.36 10.02
C ALA A 204 12.79 2.20 9.82
N ASN A 205 13.23 1.87 8.61
CA ASN A 205 14.65 1.73 8.26
C ASN A 205 15.46 3.03 8.43
N LEU A 206 14.82 4.21 8.45
CA LEU A 206 15.47 5.48 8.72
C LEU A 206 15.71 5.74 10.22
N ASN A 207 15.15 4.90 11.09
CA ASN A 207 15.39 4.95 12.53
C ASN A 207 15.88 3.58 13.05
N PRO A 208 17.13 3.20 12.74
CA PRO A 208 17.64 1.84 12.96
C PRO A 208 17.68 1.40 14.43
N THR A 209 17.62 2.34 15.36
CA THR A 209 17.58 2.02 16.81
C THR A 209 16.18 1.78 17.35
N GLN A 210 15.13 2.10 16.60
CA GLN A 210 13.74 2.07 17.04
C GLN A 210 12.78 1.55 15.94
N GLN A 211 13.25 0.68 15.05
CA GLN A 211 12.43 0.16 13.94
C GLN A 211 11.09 -0.43 14.43
N PRO A 212 11.06 -1.33 15.42
CA PRO A 212 9.80 -1.88 15.93
C PRO A 212 8.85 -0.83 16.52
N GLN A 213 9.38 0.22 17.14
CA GLN A 213 8.59 1.30 17.71
C GLN A 213 7.99 2.20 16.63
N VAL A 214 8.71 2.44 15.53
CA VAL A 214 8.19 3.17 14.35
C VAL A 214 7.01 2.40 13.74
N TRP A 215 7.14 1.11 13.52
CA TRP A 215 6.06 0.26 13.05
C TRP A 215 4.85 0.26 13.99
N ARG A 216 5.11 0.20 15.30
CA ARG A 216 4.07 0.24 16.31
C ARG A 216 3.28 1.55 16.27
N ASP A 217 3.99 2.67 16.22
CA ASP A 217 3.37 3.99 16.17
C ASP A 217 2.56 4.17 14.88
N PHE A 218 3.11 3.77 13.73
CA PHE A 218 2.40 3.75 12.46
C PHE A 218 1.12 2.91 12.50
N GLY A 219 1.23 1.66 12.96
CA GLY A 219 0.10 0.74 13.03
C GLY A 219 -1.02 1.28 13.91
N ASN A 220 -0.67 1.84 15.08
CA ASN A 220 -1.65 2.44 16.00
C ASN A 220 -2.28 3.72 15.43
N ASN A 221 -1.53 4.54 14.71
CA ASN A 221 -2.06 5.73 14.03
C ASN A 221 -3.07 5.37 12.93
N CYS A 222 -2.89 4.25 12.26
CA CYS A 222 -3.70 3.83 11.13
C CYS A 222 -4.80 2.82 11.49
N GLN A 223 -4.78 2.26 12.70
CA GLN A 223 -5.65 1.17 13.15
C GLN A 223 -7.15 1.43 12.92
N ASN A 224 -7.62 2.66 13.05
CA ASN A 224 -9.04 2.99 12.88
C ASN A 224 -9.55 2.64 11.47
N SER A 225 -8.73 2.74 10.45
CA SER A 225 -9.04 2.28 9.09
C SER A 225 -8.66 0.81 8.92
N ALA A 226 -7.41 0.47 9.22
CA ALA A 226 -6.83 -0.84 8.94
C ALA A 226 -7.58 -1.99 9.64
N ALA A 227 -8.20 -1.73 10.78
CA ALA A 227 -9.06 -2.69 11.49
C ALA A 227 -10.46 -2.87 10.90
N ASN A 228 -10.86 -2.05 9.93
CA ASN A 228 -12.21 -2.09 9.37
C ASN A 228 -12.24 -2.28 7.85
N ARG A 229 -11.08 -2.17 7.20
CA ARG A 229 -10.91 -2.36 5.76
C ARG A 229 -9.62 -3.10 5.47
N PRO A 230 -9.62 -4.06 4.56
CA PRO A 230 -8.38 -4.70 4.15
C PRO A 230 -7.36 -3.70 3.58
N TRP A 231 -6.16 -3.81 4.08
CA TRP A 231 -4.99 -3.08 3.63
C TRP A 231 -4.10 -4.04 2.84
N MET A 232 -3.91 -3.76 1.56
CA MET A 232 -3.22 -4.64 0.63
C MET A 232 -1.92 -3.95 0.15
N PRO A 233 -0.83 -4.01 0.94
CA PRO A 233 0.40 -3.32 0.62
C PRO A 233 1.24 -4.07 -0.42
N CYS A 234 1.94 -3.36 -1.31
CA CYS A 234 3.20 -3.83 -1.85
C CYS A 234 4.36 -3.33 -0.97
N PRO A 235 5.52 -3.98 -0.95
CA PRO A 235 6.68 -3.40 -0.33
C PRO A 235 7.24 -2.24 -1.15
N GLY A 236 7.87 -1.27 -0.46
CA GLY A 236 8.71 -0.25 -1.06
C GLY A 236 10.14 -0.36 -0.54
N ASN A 237 11.02 0.52 -1.00
CA ASN A 237 12.43 0.47 -0.61
C ASN A 237 12.66 0.79 0.89
N HIS A 238 11.69 1.42 1.54
CA HIS A 238 11.75 1.66 2.99
C HIS A 238 11.17 0.51 3.83
N GLU A 239 10.59 -0.53 3.24
CA GLU A 239 10.31 -1.80 3.90
C GLU A 239 11.55 -2.70 4.01
N ILE A 240 12.65 -2.33 3.34
CA ILE A 240 13.94 -3.02 3.46
C ILE A 240 14.68 -2.50 4.69
N GLU A 241 14.61 -3.28 5.75
CA GLU A 241 15.27 -2.99 7.03
C GLU A 241 16.55 -3.81 7.17
N PHE A 242 17.67 -3.11 7.31
CA PHE A 242 18.98 -3.75 7.41
C PHE A 242 19.04 -4.72 8.60
N HIS A 243 19.60 -5.92 8.39
CA HIS A 243 19.68 -7.04 9.36
C HIS A 243 18.34 -7.72 9.72
N ASN A 244 17.21 -7.32 9.14
CA ASN A 244 15.92 -7.91 9.41
C ASN A 244 15.56 -9.00 8.38
N GLY A 245 16.20 -10.15 8.48
CA GLY A 245 15.96 -11.31 7.64
C GLY A 245 16.59 -11.21 6.24
N GLU A 246 16.25 -12.15 5.39
CA GLU A 246 16.69 -12.17 4.00
C GLU A 246 16.13 -10.96 3.25
N GLN A 247 16.99 -10.18 2.61
CA GLN A 247 16.71 -8.91 1.95
C GLN A 247 16.00 -7.84 2.84
N GLY A 248 16.01 -7.99 4.18
CA GLY A 248 15.49 -6.96 5.07
C GLY A 248 13.98 -6.94 5.30
N PHE A 249 13.21 -7.89 4.79
CA PHE A 249 11.75 -7.85 4.84
C PHE A 249 11.10 -8.53 6.06
N ALA A 250 11.87 -9.01 7.03
CA ALA A 250 11.30 -9.80 8.14
C ALA A 250 10.23 -9.03 8.94
N SER A 251 10.43 -7.76 9.16
CA SER A 251 9.50 -6.88 9.87
C SER A 251 8.15 -6.75 9.14
N TYR A 252 8.21 -6.48 7.84
CA TYR A 252 7.03 -6.38 6.97
C TYR A 252 6.29 -7.74 6.91
N LEU A 253 7.01 -8.82 6.63
CA LEU A 253 6.43 -10.16 6.48
C LEU A 253 5.86 -10.72 7.79
N ALA A 254 6.39 -10.31 8.94
CA ALA A 254 5.82 -10.71 10.23
C ALA A 254 4.49 -10.01 10.54
N ARG A 255 4.20 -8.89 9.91
CA ARG A 255 2.97 -8.11 10.12
C ARG A 255 1.87 -8.43 9.13
N TYR A 256 2.19 -8.57 7.84
CA TYR A 256 1.19 -8.72 6.79
C TYR A 256 1.04 -10.15 6.31
N ALA A 257 -0.12 -10.75 6.57
CA ALA A 257 -0.51 -12.06 6.04
C ALA A 257 -1.21 -11.86 4.69
N LEU A 258 -0.45 -11.90 3.60
CA LEU A 258 -0.90 -11.59 2.25
C LEU A 258 -1.26 -12.86 1.45
N PRO A 259 -1.90 -12.73 0.28
CA PRO A 259 -2.21 -13.87 -0.59
C PRO A 259 -0.99 -14.72 -0.94
N ASP A 260 -1.20 -16.03 -1.02
CA ASP A 260 -0.17 -16.97 -1.40
C ASP A 260 0.15 -16.86 -2.90
N ASN A 261 1.39 -16.58 -3.23
CA ASN A 261 1.89 -16.51 -4.60
C ASN A 261 2.49 -17.84 -5.11
N HIS A 262 2.48 -18.88 -4.28
CA HIS A 262 3.04 -20.20 -4.57
C HIS A 262 4.53 -20.18 -4.98
N THR A 263 5.29 -19.19 -4.47
CA THR A 263 6.74 -19.09 -4.61
C THR A 263 7.41 -19.12 -3.24
N ARG A 264 8.75 -19.21 -3.20
CA ARG A 264 9.48 -19.07 -1.93
C ARG A 264 9.45 -17.66 -1.33
N PHE A 265 9.04 -16.67 -2.12
CA PHE A 265 8.98 -15.25 -1.73
C PHE A 265 7.56 -14.84 -1.35
N GLN A 266 6.98 -15.54 -0.40
CA GLN A 266 5.64 -15.24 0.12
C GLN A 266 5.54 -13.81 0.65
N GLY A 267 4.43 -13.12 0.32
CA GLY A 267 4.11 -11.78 0.81
C GLY A 267 4.83 -10.63 0.12
N ARG A 268 5.82 -10.88 -0.76
CA ARG A 268 6.53 -9.83 -1.49
C ARG A 268 5.80 -9.39 -2.75
N TRP A 269 5.28 -10.35 -3.49
CA TRP A 269 4.35 -10.11 -4.60
C TRP A 269 3.19 -11.10 -4.51
N TYR A 270 2.05 -10.71 -5.03
CA TYR A 270 0.85 -11.53 -4.98
C TYR A 270 -0.21 -11.00 -5.95
N SER A 271 -1.30 -11.75 -6.11
CA SER A 271 -2.48 -11.28 -6.82
C SER A 271 -3.75 -11.72 -6.10
N PHE A 272 -4.82 -10.97 -6.32
CA PHE A 272 -6.16 -11.28 -5.84
C PHE A 272 -7.19 -10.68 -6.79
N ARG A 273 -8.40 -11.23 -6.74
CA ARG A 273 -9.49 -10.77 -7.61
C ARG A 273 -10.66 -10.22 -6.80
N VAL A 274 -11.12 -9.04 -7.17
CA VAL A 274 -12.37 -8.46 -6.64
C VAL A 274 -13.31 -8.23 -7.82
N SER A 275 -14.47 -8.88 -7.80
CA SER A 275 -15.43 -8.81 -8.91
C SER A 275 -14.77 -9.28 -10.22
N SER A 276 -14.74 -8.44 -11.25
CA SER A 276 -14.08 -8.69 -12.53
C SER A 276 -12.73 -7.97 -12.66
N VAL A 277 -12.12 -7.54 -11.57
CA VAL A 277 -10.83 -6.86 -11.56
C VAL A 277 -9.77 -7.74 -10.93
N LEU A 278 -8.72 -8.04 -11.67
CA LEU A 278 -7.51 -8.65 -11.13
C LEU A 278 -6.57 -7.55 -10.62
N PHE A 279 -6.18 -7.66 -9.37
CA PHE A 279 -5.14 -6.83 -8.75
C PHE A 279 -3.86 -7.64 -8.64
N ILE A 280 -2.75 -7.07 -9.08
CA ILE A 280 -1.40 -7.64 -9.01
C ILE A 280 -0.54 -6.68 -8.20
N SER A 281 0.06 -7.16 -7.13
CA SER A 281 1.00 -6.42 -6.28
C SER A 281 2.40 -6.93 -6.55
N LEU A 282 3.33 -6.02 -6.84
CA LEU A 282 4.71 -6.35 -7.20
C LEU A 282 5.69 -5.71 -6.20
N ASP A 283 6.80 -6.40 -5.98
CA ASP A 283 7.98 -5.87 -5.30
C ASP A 283 8.94 -5.31 -6.35
N ALA A 284 8.90 -4.00 -6.55
CA ALA A 284 9.71 -3.36 -7.57
C ALA A 284 11.22 -3.38 -7.24
N ASP A 285 11.59 -3.48 -5.96
CA ASP A 285 13.00 -3.59 -5.54
C ASP A 285 13.70 -4.82 -6.11
N ASP A 286 12.96 -5.81 -6.58
CA ASP A 286 13.50 -6.98 -7.28
C ASP A 286 14.09 -6.64 -8.66
N VAL A 287 13.62 -5.58 -9.32
CA VAL A 287 14.05 -5.20 -10.67
C VAL A 287 14.54 -3.77 -10.79
N VAL A 288 14.46 -2.99 -9.72
CA VAL A 288 14.72 -1.55 -9.72
C VAL A 288 16.12 -1.19 -10.25
N TYR A 289 16.13 -0.26 -11.18
CA TYR A 289 17.31 0.45 -11.61
C TYR A 289 16.96 1.92 -11.83
N GLN A 290 17.12 2.67 -10.78
CA GLN A 290 16.73 4.07 -10.76
C GLN A 290 17.63 4.93 -11.65
N ASP A 291 17.05 5.56 -12.66
CA ASP A 291 17.75 6.44 -13.61
C ASP A 291 17.32 7.92 -13.51
N ALA A 292 16.68 8.27 -12.40
CA ALA A 292 16.26 9.62 -12.04
C ALA A 292 15.54 10.36 -13.19
N ALA A 293 14.57 9.71 -13.81
CA ALA A 293 13.80 10.22 -14.94
C ALA A 293 14.63 10.60 -16.19
N ALA A 294 15.91 10.26 -16.22
CA ALA A 294 16.79 10.75 -17.29
C ALA A 294 16.49 10.13 -18.65
N PHE A 295 15.69 9.05 -18.74
CA PHE A 295 15.49 8.27 -19.96
C PHE A 295 16.81 8.03 -20.70
N VAL A 296 17.85 7.69 -19.96
CA VAL A 296 19.20 7.59 -20.49
C VAL A 296 19.30 6.49 -21.54
N ALA A 297 19.69 6.86 -22.74
CA ALA A 297 19.97 5.89 -23.79
C ALA A 297 21.32 5.20 -23.49
N GLY A 298 21.34 3.88 -23.60
CA GLY A 298 22.56 3.08 -23.44
C GLY A 298 22.45 2.03 -22.32
N PRO A 299 23.43 1.13 -22.22
CA PRO A 299 23.45 0.17 -21.13
C PRO A 299 23.55 0.93 -19.81
N ALA A 300 22.72 0.54 -18.86
CA ALA A 300 22.79 1.07 -17.52
C ALA A 300 24.18 0.81 -16.93
N PRO A 301 24.86 1.82 -16.38
CA PRO A 301 26.03 1.54 -15.58
C PRO A 301 25.57 0.66 -14.41
N LEU A 302 26.31 -0.40 -14.12
CA LEU A 302 26.09 -1.24 -12.94
C LEU A 302 26.49 -0.43 -11.70
N VAL A 303 25.63 0.49 -11.30
CA VAL A 303 25.80 1.25 -10.07
C VAL A 303 24.88 0.61 -9.04
N PRO A 304 25.42 0.19 -7.90
CA PRO A 304 24.56 -0.22 -6.78
C PRO A 304 23.61 0.94 -6.47
N ALA A 305 22.35 0.64 -6.17
CA ALA A 305 21.44 1.63 -5.60
C ALA A 305 22.07 2.12 -4.28
N ALA A 306 22.79 3.23 -4.35
CA ALA A 306 23.73 3.65 -3.30
C ALA A 306 23.03 4.33 -2.12
N SER A 307 21.72 4.47 -2.15
CA SER A 307 21.03 5.34 -1.20
C SER A 307 20.00 4.68 -0.29
N THR A 308 19.73 3.38 -0.44
CA THR A 308 18.57 2.77 0.25
C THR A 308 18.91 1.91 1.45
N GLY A 309 20.17 1.89 1.91
CA GLY A 309 20.57 1.02 3.03
C GLY A 309 20.54 -0.48 2.70
N ASN A 310 20.31 -0.83 1.46
CA ASN A 310 20.39 -2.21 0.98
C ASN A 310 21.81 -2.77 1.16
N PRO A 311 21.97 -4.05 1.51
CA PRO A 311 23.27 -4.68 1.43
C PRO A 311 23.83 -4.46 0.00
N PRO A 312 25.13 -4.15 -0.12
CA PRO A 312 25.70 -3.85 -1.41
C PRO A 312 25.48 -5.01 -2.37
N ILE A 313 24.76 -4.70 -3.44
CA ILE A 313 24.53 -5.61 -4.53
C ILE A 313 25.87 -6.04 -5.09
N GLN A 314 26.13 -7.34 -5.18
CA GLN A 314 27.39 -7.86 -5.67
C GLN A 314 27.64 -7.37 -7.10
N PRO A 315 28.80 -6.76 -7.40
CA PRO A 315 29.13 -6.34 -8.76
C PRO A 315 29.04 -7.52 -9.73
N GLY A 316 28.37 -7.33 -10.87
CA GLY A 316 28.25 -8.34 -11.92
C GLY A 316 26.98 -9.15 -11.94
N THR A 317 26.04 -8.94 -11.04
CA THR A 317 24.69 -9.48 -11.14
C THR A 317 23.86 -8.62 -12.08
N SER A 318 23.16 -9.22 -13.04
CA SER A 318 22.22 -8.53 -13.94
C SER A 318 20.97 -8.14 -13.17
N PHE A 319 21.07 -7.07 -12.42
CA PHE A 319 20.19 -6.76 -11.30
C PHE A 319 18.78 -6.48 -11.72
N TYR A 320 18.60 -5.54 -12.60
CA TYR A 320 17.30 -5.03 -13.01
C TYR A 320 16.50 -5.97 -13.93
N VAL A 321 17.05 -7.12 -14.34
CA VAL A 321 16.33 -8.11 -15.14
C VAL A 321 15.94 -9.35 -14.31
N ARG A 322 16.73 -9.67 -13.30
CA ARG A 322 16.54 -10.89 -12.49
C ARG A 322 16.37 -10.62 -11.00
N GLY A 323 16.91 -9.48 -10.52
CA GLY A 323 16.82 -9.05 -9.14
C GLY A 323 17.34 -10.08 -8.13
N TYR A 324 16.92 -9.93 -6.89
CA TYR A 324 17.22 -10.88 -5.83
C TYR A 324 16.47 -12.22 -6.00
N SER A 325 15.38 -12.23 -6.76
CA SER A 325 14.59 -13.43 -7.04
C SER A 325 15.12 -14.26 -8.21
N ASP A 326 16.21 -13.86 -8.85
CA ASP A 326 16.71 -14.46 -10.11
C ASP A 326 15.62 -14.55 -11.19
N GLY A 327 14.79 -13.50 -11.28
CA GLY A 327 13.70 -13.39 -12.25
C GLY A 327 12.48 -14.26 -11.94
N GLU A 328 12.38 -14.83 -10.74
CA GLU A 328 11.22 -15.62 -10.34
C GLU A 328 9.94 -14.78 -10.35
N GLN A 329 10.00 -13.53 -9.85
CA GLN A 329 8.87 -12.62 -9.87
C GLN A 329 8.41 -12.29 -11.29
N THR A 330 9.34 -11.99 -12.21
CA THR A 330 9.00 -11.68 -13.60
C THR A 330 8.35 -12.89 -14.31
N ARG A 331 8.84 -14.11 -14.08
CA ARG A 331 8.21 -15.32 -14.61
C ARG A 331 6.83 -15.55 -14.02
N TRP A 332 6.66 -15.33 -12.71
CA TRP A 332 5.37 -15.41 -12.04
C TRP A 332 4.40 -14.37 -12.60
N LEU A 333 4.84 -13.13 -12.77
CA LEU A 333 4.05 -12.05 -13.34
C LEU A 333 3.57 -12.40 -14.76
N GLU A 334 4.47 -12.84 -15.64
CA GLU A 334 4.09 -13.22 -17.00
C GLU A 334 3.07 -14.37 -17.02
N LYS A 335 3.24 -15.38 -16.16
CA LYS A 335 2.27 -16.45 -16.00
C LYS A 335 0.91 -15.95 -15.54
N THR A 336 0.88 -15.07 -14.55
CA THR A 336 -0.34 -14.47 -13.97
C THR A 336 -1.08 -13.65 -15.02
N LEU A 337 -0.36 -12.77 -15.73
CA LEU A 337 -0.93 -11.93 -16.78
C LEU A 337 -1.49 -12.74 -17.95
N ARG A 338 -0.80 -13.82 -18.36
CA ARG A 338 -1.28 -14.71 -19.41
C ARG A 338 -2.59 -15.39 -19.02
N HIS A 339 -2.67 -15.91 -17.79
CA HIS A 339 -3.92 -16.52 -17.31
C HIS A 339 -5.05 -15.48 -17.26
N ALA A 340 -4.76 -14.25 -16.85
CA ALA A 340 -5.75 -13.18 -16.80
C ALA A 340 -6.25 -12.79 -18.19
N ALA A 341 -5.38 -12.77 -19.19
CA ALA A 341 -5.75 -12.47 -20.57
C ALA A 341 -6.67 -13.54 -21.20
N ASP A 342 -6.57 -14.78 -20.73
CA ASP A 342 -7.39 -15.92 -21.19
C ASP A 342 -8.69 -16.07 -20.35
N ASP A 343 -8.83 -15.38 -19.23
CA ASP A 343 -10.01 -15.46 -18.33
C ASP A 343 -11.08 -14.44 -18.72
N HIS A 344 -12.18 -14.90 -19.30
CA HIS A 344 -13.31 -14.06 -19.72
C HIS A 344 -14.08 -13.41 -18.56
N ASP A 345 -13.81 -13.80 -17.32
CA ASP A 345 -14.40 -13.19 -16.14
C ASP A 345 -13.56 -12.04 -15.60
N ILE A 346 -12.40 -11.76 -16.16
CA ILE A 346 -11.56 -10.60 -15.84
C ILE A 346 -11.77 -9.52 -16.91
N ASP A 347 -12.31 -8.38 -16.50
CA ASP A 347 -12.51 -7.22 -17.36
C ASP A 347 -11.35 -6.21 -17.27
N TRP A 348 -10.67 -6.16 -16.09
CA TRP A 348 -9.64 -5.18 -15.80
C TRP A 348 -8.45 -5.81 -15.07
N ILE A 349 -7.24 -5.37 -15.43
CA ILE A 349 -6.00 -5.74 -14.77
C ILE A 349 -5.36 -4.48 -14.20
N VAL A 350 -5.25 -4.43 -12.87
CA VAL A 350 -4.63 -3.33 -12.11
C VAL A 350 -3.35 -3.84 -11.47
N VAL A 351 -2.24 -3.16 -11.70
CA VAL A 351 -0.96 -3.46 -11.07
C VAL A 351 -0.63 -2.36 -10.05
N GLN A 352 -0.19 -2.74 -8.87
CA GLN A 352 0.47 -1.84 -7.92
C GLN A 352 1.92 -2.25 -7.73
N MET A 353 2.78 -1.28 -7.56
CA MET A 353 4.18 -1.41 -7.19
C MET A 353 4.65 -0.10 -6.56
N HIS A 354 5.84 -0.09 -5.94
CA HIS A 354 6.29 1.12 -5.28
C HIS A 354 6.93 2.10 -6.27
N GLN A 355 8.04 1.73 -6.89
CA GLN A 355 8.76 2.63 -7.79
C GLN A 355 8.03 2.82 -9.12
N ASP A 356 8.21 4.00 -9.73
CA ASP A 356 7.56 4.41 -10.95
C ASP A 356 8.31 3.96 -12.20
N ALA A 357 7.60 3.34 -13.13
CA ALA A 357 8.16 3.10 -14.46
C ALA A 357 8.34 4.41 -15.26
N LEU A 358 7.42 5.35 -15.06
CA LEU A 358 7.34 6.63 -15.77
C LEU A 358 6.98 7.73 -14.78
N SER A 359 7.83 8.73 -14.66
CA SER A 359 7.62 9.93 -13.86
C SER A 359 8.15 11.15 -14.56
N SER A 360 7.59 12.31 -14.31
CA SER A 360 8.10 13.62 -14.75
C SER A 360 9.07 14.24 -13.75
N SER A 361 9.27 13.63 -12.59
CA SER A 361 10.25 14.07 -11.60
C SER A 361 11.66 14.08 -12.19
N LYS A 362 12.38 15.16 -11.95
CA LYS A 362 13.76 15.35 -12.44
C LYS A 362 14.78 15.33 -11.32
N THR A 363 14.33 15.23 -10.10
CA THR A 363 15.16 15.26 -8.90
C THR A 363 14.68 14.19 -7.93
N GLY A 364 15.62 13.54 -7.26
CA GLY A 364 15.29 12.47 -6.33
C GLY A 364 15.05 11.14 -7.05
N ASN A 365 13.89 10.57 -6.83
CA ASN A 365 13.59 9.22 -7.30
C ASN A 365 13.33 9.18 -8.82
N GLY A 366 12.18 9.61 -9.27
CA GLY A 366 11.83 9.63 -10.68
C GLY A 366 11.63 8.25 -11.30
N SER A 367 11.59 8.20 -12.62
CA SER A 367 11.29 6.97 -13.36
C SER A 367 12.38 5.92 -13.24
N ASP A 368 11.99 4.65 -13.32
CA ASP A 368 12.84 3.49 -13.16
C ASP A 368 13.07 2.71 -14.46
N LYS A 369 14.33 2.53 -14.84
CA LYS A 369 14.70 1.84 -16.07
C LYS A 369 14.52 0.33 -15.95
N GLY A 370 14.78 -0.27 -14.80
CA GLY A 370 14.64 -1.70 -14.59
C GLY A 370 13.20 -2.14 -14.80
N ILE A 371 12.26 -1.40 -14.24
CA ILE A 371 10.82 -1.65 -14.42
C ILE A 371 10.41 -1.47 -15.89
N ARG A 372 10.88 -0.40 -16.54
CA ARG A 372 10.58 -0.17 -17.97
C ARG A 372 11.06 -1.31 -18.86
N GLU A 373 12.22 -1.86 -18.58
CA GLU A 373 12.77 -2.96 -19.38
C GLU A 373 12.19 -4.32 -19.02
N ALA A 374 11.99 -4.60 -17.73
CA ALA A 374 11.53 -5.91 -17.28
C ALA A 374 10.02 -6.13 -17.42
N TRP A 375 9.20 -5.13 -17.08
CA TRP A 375 7.77 -5.34 -16.89
C TRP A 375 6.86 -4.58 -17.86
N LEU A 376 7.20 -3.37 -18.32
CA LEU A 376 6.33 -2.65 -19.25
C LEU A 376 6.02 -3.42 -20.54
N PRO A 377 6.95 -4.20 -21.13
CA PRO A 377 6.62 -5.05 -22.27
C PRO A 377 5.59 -6.13 -21.97
N LEU A 378 5.58 -6.65 -20.74
CA LEU A 378 4.57 -7.61 -20.29
C LEU A 378 3.22 -6.91 -20.11
N PHE A 379 3.21 -5.72 -19.52
CA PHE A 379 1.99 -4.93 -19.35
C PHE A 379 1.34 -4.60 -20.70
N ASP A 380 2.15 -4.19 -21.68
CA ASP A 380 1.66 -3.93 -23.05
C ASP A 380 1.13 -5.19 -23.73
N ARG A 381 1.86 -6.31 -23.61
CA ARG A 381 1.49 -7.58 -24.24
C ARG A 381 0.19 -8.13 -23.74
N TYR A 382 -0.05 -8.07 -22.45
CA TYR A 382 -1.20 -8.71 -21.79
C TYR A 382 -2.31 -7.72 -21.42
N GLY A 383 -2.18 -6.44 -21.79
CA GLY A 383 -3.24 -5.46 -21.69
C GLY A 383 -3.52 -5.01 -20.26
N VAL A 384 -2.49 -4.73 -19.45
CA VAL A 384 -2.67 -4.07 -18.16
C VAL A 384 -3.33 -2.71 -18.35
N ASP A 385 -4.39 -2.42 -17.60
CA ASP A 385 -5.23 -1.24 -17.75
C ASP A 385 -4.76 -0.06 -16.91
N LEU A 386 -4.25 -0.35 -15.70
CA LEU A 386 -3.84 0.67 -14.74
C LEU A 386 -2.63 0.21 -13.95
N VAL A 387 -1.65 1.10 -13.79
CA VAL A 387 -0.50 0.92 -12.90
C VAL A 387 -0.53 2.03 -11.85
N LEU A 388 -0.39 1.65 -10.58
CA LEU A 388 -0.43 2.53 -9.41
C LEU A 388 0.89 2.43 -8.67
N CYS A 389 1.51 3.57 -8.39
CA CYS A 389 2.84 3.69 -7.79
C CYS A 389 2.85 4.66 -6.60
N GLY A 390 3.95 4.65 -5.85
CA GLY A 390 4.34 5.60 -4.82
C GLY A 390 5.67 6.26 -5.17
N HIS A 391 6.59 6.35 -4.22
CA HIS A 391 8.01 6.69 -4.36
C HIS A 391 8.33 8.16 -4.61
N ASP A 392 7.68 8.83 -5.54
CA ASP A 392 8.02 10.22 -5.93
C ASP A 392 7.41 11.29 -5.01
N HIS A 393 6.62 10.91 -4.01
CA HIS A 393 5.97 11.80 -3.02
C HIS A 393 5.13 12.91 -3.64
N ASP A 394 4.52 12.65 -4.77
CA ASP A 394 3.66 13.58 -5.48
C ASP A 394 2.36 12.92 -5.99
N TYR A 395 1.63 13.62 -6.82
CA TYR A 395 0.52 13.09 -7.57
C TYR A 395 0.78 13.31 -9.05
N GLU A 396 1.05 12.23 -9.74
CA GLU A 396 1.16 12.22 -11.20
C GLU A 396 0.09 11.33 -11.83
N ARG A 397 -0.31 11.67 -13.02
CA ARG A 397 -1.15 10.84 -13.89
C ARG A 397 -0.74 11.02 -15.33
N SER A 398 -0.25 9.96 -15.95
CA SER A 398 0.06 9.96 -17.36
C SER A 398 -1.20 9.94 -18.23
N TYR A 399 -1.06 10.35 -19.48
CA TYR A 399 -2.00 9.92 -20.49
C TYR A 399 -1.90 8.41 -20.71
N PRO A 400 -2.94 7.74 -21.28
CA PRO A 400 -2.80 6.35 -21.67
C PRO A 400 -1.59 6.18 -22.61
N VAL A 401 -0.67 5.30 -22.25
CA VAL A 401 0.58 5.08 -22.97
C VAL A 401 0.77 3.61 -23.31
N ARG A 402 1.39 3.34 -24.46
CA ARG A 402 1.84 2.01 -24.88
C ARG A 402 3.13 2.09 -25.68
N GLY A 403 3.82 0.98 -25.87
CA GLY A 403 4.95 0.87 -26.81
C GLY A 403 6.22 1.54 -26.29
N CYS A 404 6.51 1.46 -25.01
CA CYS A 404 7.82 1.83 -24.48
C CYS A 404 8.86 0.82 -25.00
N ASN A 405 9.47 1.10 -26.16
CA ASN A 405 10.44 0.20 -26.79
C ASN A 405 11.80 0.26 -26.11
N HIS A 406 12.41 -0.92 -25.92
CA HIS A 406 13.68 -1.18 -25.26
C HIS A 406 14.91 -0.47 -25.84
N HIS A 407 14.86 0.01 -27.08
CA HIS A 407 16.08 0.42 -27.79
C HIS A 407 16.07 1.88 -28.25
N LYS A 408 15.02 2.61 -27.97
CA LYS A 408 15.00 4.06 -28.20
C LYS A 408 14.45 4.70 -26.94
N ALA A 409 15.23 5.61 -26.36
CA ALA A 409 14.67 6.53 -25.39
C ALA A 409 13.35 7.05 -25.98
N PRO A 410 12.21 6.92 -25.26
CA PRO A 410 10.96 7.41 -25.78
C PRO A 410 11.11 8.92 -25.94
N THR A 411 11.24 9.38 -27.18
CA THR A 411 11.25 10.81 -27.49
C THR A 411 9.90 11.45 -27.17
N SER A 412 8.88 10.63 -26.97
CA SER A 412 7.65 10.87 -26.21
C SER A 412 6.85 9.55 -26.12
N PRO A 413 6.19 9.26 -25.00
CA PRO A 413 5.19 8.20 -24.94
C PRO A 413 4.15 8.48 -26.01
N ARG A 414 3.84 7.49 -26.86
CA ARG A 414 2.74 7.67 -27.81
C ARG A 414 1.44 7.69 -27.00
N ALA A 415 0.89 8.90 -26.80
CA ALA A 415 -0.45 9.04 -26.27
C ALA A 415 -1.41 8.22 -27.16
N ILE A 416 -2.16 7.32 -26.58
CA ILE A 416 -3.25 6.65 -27.28
C ILE A 416 -4.30 7.74 -27.51
N ARG A 417 -4.58 8.05 -28.76
CA ARG A 417 -5.77 8.83 -29.07
C ARG A 417 -6.95 8.10 -28.45
N SER A 418 -7.75 8.81 -27.66
CA SER A 418 -8.93 8.27 -27.00
C SER A 418 -9.64 7.23 -27.86
N ILE A 419 -9.68 5.98 -27.43
CA ILE A 419 -10.58 4.99 -28.00
C ILE A 419 -11.97 5.43 -27.59
N PRO A 420 -12.90 5.68 -28.54
CA PRO A 420 -14.27 5.94 -28.15
C PRO A 420 -14.82 4.76 -27.37
N CYS A 421 -15.57 5.03 -26.33
CA CYS A 421 -16.16 4.05 -25.41
C CYS A 421 -17.22 3.12 -26.07
N SER A 422 -17.13 2.84 -27.35
CA SER A 422 -18.13 2.08 -28.13
C SER A 422 -17.59 0.81 -28.79
N GLN A 423 -16.47 0.25 -28.32
CA GLN A 423 -16.11 -1.10 -28.70
C GLN A 423 -15.87 -1.94 -27.44
N SER A 424 -16.99 -2.37 -26.83
CA SER A 424 -17.04 -3.57 -26.00
C SER A 424 -16.58 -4.78 -26.82
N ARG A 425 -15.59 -5.47 -26.34
CA ARG A 425 -15.35 -6.87 -26.75
C ARG A 425 -16.42 -7.74 -26.18
#